data_a071388c1ada3df134c736b27d451dc8
#
_entry.id   a071388c1ada3df134c736b27d451dc8
#
_cell.length_a   1.000
_cell.length_b   1.000
_cell.length_c   1.000
_cell.angle_alpha   90.00
_cell.angle_beta   90.00
_cell.angle_gamma   90.00
#
_symmetry.space_group_name_H-M   'P 1'
#
loop_
_entity.id
_entity.type
_entity.pdbx_description
1 polymer ?
#
loop_
_entity_poly.entity_id
_entity_poly.type
_entity_poly.pdbx_seq_one_letter_code
_entity_poly.pdbx_strand_id
1 'polypeptide(L)'
;MKKEDIKKVVLAYSGGLDTSVIIPWLKEHYNNCEVIAACADLGQGDELEPVHDKALKTGASKCYIMDLKEEFISDYVWPTVKAGAVYEKKYLLGTSFARPLIAKKLVEIAEKEGADAIAHGATGKGNDQVRFELSVKALAPQLAIIAPGREWELRSRDQEIDYAAAHNIPIPVSHDHDYSMDRNMWHLSHEGSDLEDPWNAPKDELFIVTNIPEKAPDKPEYVELEYVEGVPVSVNGEKLSPAKLVEKLNEIGIRNAVGITDMVEDRLVGMKSRGVYENPAGAIIYYGHNDLENLCLDRATQSFKQQVSIRYSELVYDGMWFSPLREALDAFVNETQKTVTGTVRMKLYKGNIYSAGVKSPYSLYSQEYVTFGEDEVYNQADATGFINLFGLPLKVRALMKKGNLK
;
A
#
# COMPACT_ATOMS: atom_id res chain seq x y z
N MET A 1 -27.82 -13.90 -9.43
CA MET A 1 -28.18 -13.65 -10.84
C MET A 1 -27.71 -14.81 -11.66
N LYS A 2 -28.49 -15.30 -12.63
CA LYS A 2 -28.03 -16.38 -13.52
C LYS A 2 -27.17 -15.78 -14.64
N LYS A 3 -26.26 -16.58 -15.25
CA LYS A 3 -25.40 -16.12 -16.36
C LYS A 3 -26.17 -15.52 -17.53
N GLU A 4 -27.33 -16.11 -17.85
CA GLU A 4 -28.26 -15.69 -18.91
C GLU A 4 -28.94 -14.33 -18.67
N ASP A 5 -29.01 -13.88 -17.42
CA ASP A 5 -29.63 -12.60 -17.03
C ASP A 5 -28.65 -11.44 -17.12
N ILE A 6 -27.35 -11.69 -17.21
CA ILE A 6 -26.30 -10.67 -17.28
C ILE A 6 -26.18 -10.14 -18.70
N LYS A 7 -26.50 -8.86 -18.88
CA LYS A 7 -26.48 -8.18 -20.18
C LYS A 7 -25.34 -7.19 -20.33
N LYS A 8 -24.86 -6.67 -19.21
CA LYS A 8 -23.82 -5.64 -19.20
C LYS A 8 -22.85 -5.86 -18.05
N VAL A 9 -21.55 -5.83 -18.35
CA VAL A 9 -20.46 -6.10 -17.42
C VAL A 9 -19.46 -4.95 -17.45
N VAL A 10 -19.05 -4.45 -16.30
CA VAL A 10 -17.89 -3.55 -16.15
C VAL A 10 -16.67 -4.38 -15.79
N LEU A 11 -15.64 -4.32 -16.60
CA LEU A 11 -14.41 -5.07 -16.43
C LEU A 11 -13.29 -4.18 -15.86
N ALA A 12 -12.67 -4.60 -14.75
CA ALA A 12 -11.39 -4.06 -14.32
C ALA A 12 -10.32 -4.39 -15.37
N TYR A 13 -9.90 -3.40 -16.14
CA TYR A 13 -9.07 -3.59 -17.31
C TYR A 13 -7.71 -2.93 -17.15
N SER A 14 -6.65 -3.72 -17.22
CA SER A 14 -5.26 -3.22 -17.16
C SER A 14 -4.60 -3.06 -18.53
N GLY A 15 -5.19 -3.60 -19.59
CA GLY A 15 -4.57 -3.69 -20.92
C GLY A 15 -3.58 -4.85 -21.08
N GLY A 16 -3.30 -5.61 -20.02
CA GLY A 16 -2.50 -6.84 -20.09
C GLY A 16 -3.17 -7.99 -20.85
N LEU A 17 -2.45 -9.11 -20.99
CA LEU A 17 -2.93 -10.32 -21.66
C LEU A 17 -4.23 -10.82 -21.00
N ASP A 18 -4.18 -11.13 -19.70
CA ASP A 18 -5.27 -11.74 -18.96
C ASP A 18 -6.57 -10.93 -19.08
N THR A 19 -6.50 -9.62 -18.81
CA THR A 19 -7.68 -8.77 -18.88
C THR A 19 -8.20 -8.56 -20.31
N SER A 20 -7.33 -8.62 -21.32
CA SER A 20 -7.74 -8.52 -22.72
C SER A 20 -8.47 -9.78 -23.19
N VAL A 21 -8.01 -10.97 -22.78
CA VAL A 21 -8.67 -12.26 -23.06
C VAL A 21 -10.06 -12.33 -22.40
N ILE A 22 -10.27 -11.68 -21.26
CA ILE A 22 -11.54 -11.66 -20.56
C ILE A 22 -12.67 -11.02 -21.40
N ILE A 23 -12.40 -10.04 -22.25
CA ILE A 23 -13.43 -9.35 -23.02
C ILE A 23 -14.19 -10.31 -23.96
N PRO A 24 -13.54 -11.03 -24.90
CA PRO A 24 -14.26 -12.00 -25.73
C PRO A 24 -14.79 -13.17 -24.92
N TRP A 25 -14.07 -13.65 -23.92
CA TRP A 25 -14.53 -14.73 -23.05
C TRP A 25 -15.88 -14.41 -22.37
N LEU A 26 -16.05 -13.18 -21.84
CA LEU A 26 -17.32 -12.74 -21.26
C LEU A 26 -18.46 -12.78 -22.27
N LYS A 27 -18.24 -12.35 -23.51
CA LYS A 27 -19.23 -12.39 -24.56
C LYS A 27 -19.66 -13.81 -24.92
N GLU A 28 -18.72 -14.73 -24.99
CA GLU A 28 -18.98 -16.15 -25.31
C GLU A 28 -19.77 -16.84 -24.19
N HIS A 29 -19.49 -16.53 -22.92
CA HIS A 29 -20.04 -17.26 -21.78
C HIS A 29 -21.25 -16.59 -21.12
N TYR A 30 -21.51 -15.31 -21.43
CA TYR A 30 -22.58 -14.50 -20.84
C TYR A 30 -23.52 -13.90 -21.91
N ASN A 31 -23.99 -14.75 -22.82
CA ASN A 31 -25.02 -14.43 -23.82
C ASN A 31 -24.72 -13.14 -24.63
N ASN A 32 -23.49 -12.99 -25.09
CA ASN A 32 -23.00 -11.82 -25.83
C ASN A 32 -23.22 -10.50 -25.10
N CYS A 33 -22.95 -10.49 -23.80
CA CYS A 33 -23.11 -9.30 -22.95
C CYS A 33 -22.30 -8.11 -23.46
N GLU A 34 -22.78 -6.91 -23.17
CA GLU A 34 -22.01 -5.69 -23.38
C GLU A 34 -20.87 -5.61 -22.35
N VAL A 35 -19.62 -5.42 -22.80
CA VAL A 35 -18.46 -5.28 -21.92
C VAL A 35 -17.95 -3.84 -21.97
N ILE A 36 -17.91 -3.21 -20.81
CA ILE A 36 -17.34 -1.86 -20.58
C ILE A 36 -16.01 -2.03 -19.87
N ALA A 37 -14.92 -1.65 -20.51
CA ALA A 37 -13.60 -1.66 -19.88
C ALA A 37 -13.40 -0.42 -19.02
N ALA A 38 -12.79 -0.58 -17.83
CA ALA A 38 -12.46 0.51 -16.95
C ALA A 38 -11.03 0.37 -16.42
N CYS A 39 -10.17 1.33 -16.76
CA CYS A 39 -8.77 1.38 -16.39
C CYS A 39 -8.52 2.54 -15.44
N ALA A 40 -7.84 2.28 -14.33
CA ALA A 40 -7.42 3.28 -13.37
C ALA A 40 -5.99 3.74 -13.68
N ASP A 41 -5.79 5.04 -13.81
CA ASP A 41 -4.46 5.67 -13.78
C ASP A 41 -4.10 5.98 -12.33
N LEU A 42 -3.20 5.17 -11.79
CA LEU A 42 -2.58 5.32 -10.47
C LEU A 42 -1.10 5.70 -10.57
N GLY A 43 -0.67 6.22 -11.72
CA GLY A 43 0.72 6.60 -11.97
C GLY A 43 1.62 5.45 -12.44
N GLN A 44 1.06 4.46 -13.16
CA GLN A 44 1.83 3.37 -13.78
C GLN A 44 2.58 3.77 -15.06
N GLY A 45 2.51 5.04 -15.46
CA GLY A 45 3.30 5.60 -16.56
C GLY A 45 2.79 5.21 -17.95
N ASP A 46 3.73 4.89 -18.86
CA ASP A 46 3.47 4.69 -20.31
C ASP A 46 2.59 3.47 -20.63
N GLU A 47 2.30 2.62 -19.65
CA GLU A 47 1.43 1.46 -19.80
C GLU A 47 -0.01 1.83 -20.21
N LEU A 48 -0.42 3.08 -20.01
CA LEU A 48 -1.79 3.55 -20.26
C LEU A 48 -2.07 4.00 -21.70
N GLU A 49 -1.05 4.44 -22.45
CA GLU A 49 -1.26 5.03 -23.77
C GLU A 49 -2.04 4.11 -24.77
N PRO A 50 -1.75 2.81 -24.87
CA PRO A 50 -2.44 1.94 -25.81
C PRO A 50 -3.76 1.35 -25.27
N VAL A 51 -4.10 1.56 -23.99
CA VAL A 51 -5.16 0.82 -23.28
C VAL A 51 -6.55 1.06 -23.87
N HIS A 52 -6.89 2.32 -24.14
CA HIS A 52 -8.22 2.69 -24.67
C HIS A 52 -8.50 2.02 -26.01
N ASP A 53 -7.63 2.21 -26.98
CA ASP A 53 -7.80 1.68 -28.33
C ASP A 53 -7.74 0.16 -28.36
N LYS A 54 -6.90 -0.43 -27.51
CA LYS A 54 -6.80 -1.86 -27.34
C LYS A 54 -8.10 -2.46 -26.80
N ALA A 55 -8.71 -1.86 -25.78
CA ALA A 55 -9.97 -2.32 -25.24
C ALA A 55 -11.07 -2.35 -26.31
N LEU A 56 -11.21 -1.26 -27.08
CA LEU A 56 -12.22 -1.17 -28.16
C LEU A 56 -11.95 -2.19 -29.29
N LYS A 57 -10.70 -2.33 -29.72
CA LYS A 57 -10.31 -3.33 -30.75
C LYS A 57 -10.55 -4.76 -30.28
N THR A 58 -10.43 -5.02 -28.98
CA THR A 58 -10.68 -6.35 -28.39
C THR A 58 -12.17 -6.63 -28.23
N GLY A 59 -13.04 -5.63 -28.41
CA GLY A 59 -14.50 -5.79 -28.43
C GLY A 59 -15.24 -5.20 -27.23
N ALA A 60 -14.61 -4.38 -26.40
CA ALA A 60 -15.32 -3.57 -25.43
C ALA A 60 -16.19 -2.53 -26.17
N SER A 61 -17.38 -2.25 -25.64
CA SER A 61 -18.27 -1.21 -26.20
C SER A 61 -17.83 0.21 -25.81
N LYS A 62 -17.21 0.32 -24.63
CA LYS A 62 -16.67 1.57 -24.06
C LYS A 62 -15.39 1.25 -23.29
N CYS A 63 -14.54 2.26 -23.17
CA CYS A 63 -13.38 2.20 -22.27
C CYS A 63 -13.28 3.51 -21.47
N TYR A 64 -13.31 3.40 -20.14
CA TYR A 64 -13.05 4.48 -19.23
C TYR A 64 -11.58 4.44 -18.80
N ILE A 65 -10.88 5.57 -18.91
CA ILE A 65 -9.57 5.78 -18.28
C ILE A 65 -9.76 6.87 -17.24
N MET A 66 -9.47 6.54 -15.98
CA MET A 66 -9.74 7.40 -14.84
C MET A 66 -8.42 7.84 -14.22
N ASP A 67 -8.13 9.14 -14.23
CA ASP A 67 -7.01 9.69 -13.46
C ASP A 67 -7.39 9.72 -11.98
N LEU A 68 -6.78 8.86 -11.20
CA LEU A 68 -7.07 8.67 -9.78
C LEU A 68 -5.86 8.96 -8.89
N LYS A 69 -4.78 9.52 -9.41
CA LYS A 69 -3.52 9.72 -8.68
C LYS A 69 -3.71 10.53 -7.39
N GLU A 70 -4.45 11.64 -7.46
CA GLU A 70 -4.69 12.48 -6.28
C GLU A 70 -5.59 11.77 -5.25
N GLU A 71 -6.74 11.19 -5.68
CA GLU A 71 -7.64 10.44 -4.80
C GLU A 71 -6.92 9.24 -4.16
N PHE A 72 -6.07 8.56 -4.94
CA PHE A 72 -5.28 7.43 -4.45
C PHE A 72 -4.38 7.82 -3.27
N ILE A 73 -3.66 8.90 -3.40
CA ILE A 73 -2.75 9.34 -2.35
C ILE A 73 -3.51 9.96 -1.18
N SER A 74 -4.46 10.87 -1.44
CA SER A 74 -5.16 11.60 -0.38
C SER A 74 -6.06 10.71 0.47
N ASP A 75 -6.81 9.79 -0.16
CA ASP A 75 -7.91 9.10 0.49
C ASP A 75 -7.58 7.66 0.88
N TYR A 76 -6.49 7.08 0.33
CA TYR A 76 -6.08 5.70 0.61
C TYR A 76 -4.68 5.61 1.21
N VAL A 77 -3.70 6.33 0.66
CA VAL A 77 -2.34 6.29 1.18
C VAL A 77 -2.21 7.07 2.49
N TRP A 78 -2.68 8.33 2.54
CA TRP A 78 -2.54 9.14 3.74
C TRP A 78 -3.21 8.58 4.99
N PRO A 79 -4.43 8.03 4.95
CA PRO A 79 -4.99 7.34 6.12
C PRO A 79 -4.12 6.19 6.61
N THR A 80 -3.54 5.43 5.70
CA THR A 80 -2.66 4.29 5.99
C THR A 80 -1.32 4.75 6.60
N VAL A 81 -0.75 5.86 6.08
CA VAL A 81 0.45 6.51 6.64
C VAL A 81 0.17 7.04 8.05
N LYS A 82 -0.92 7.78 8.25
CA LYS A 82 -1.33 8.28 9.58
C LYS A 82 -1.50 7.15 10.59
N ALA A 83 -2.03 6.02 10.16
CA ALA A 83 -2.14 4.83 10.99
C ALA A 83 -0.77 4.22 11.33
N GLY A 84 0.29 4.54 10.60
CA GLY A 84 1.57 3.86 10.69
C GLY A 84 1.47 2.39 10.25
N ALA A 85 0.50 2.07 9.38
CA ALA A 85 0.17 0.70 9.02
C ALA A 85 1.18 0.13 8.03
N VAL A 86 1.90 -0.90 8.47
CA VAL A 86 2.87 -1.65 7.67
C VAL A 86 2.61 -3.13 7.91
N TYR A 87 2.26 -3.87 6.85
CA TYR A 87 1.95 -5.28 6.98
C TYR A 87 3.24 -6.08 7.20
N GLU A 88 3.19 -6.94 8.22
CA GLU A 88 4.34 -7.78 8.65
C GLU A 88 5.66 -7.00 8.77
N LYS A 89 5.58 -5.73 9.19
CA LYS A 89 6.70 -4.81 9.45
C LYS A 89 7.49 -4.37 8.22
N LYS A 90 7.09 -4.75 7.01
CA LYS A 90 7.85 -4.48 5.79
C LYS A 90 7.00 -3.98 4.63
N TYR A 91 5.81 -4.55 4.40
CA TYR A 91 5.01 -4.23 3.23
C TYR A 91 4.19 -2.95 3.43
N LEU A 92 4.41 -1.95 2.58
CA LEU A 92 3.74 -0.65 2.61
C LEU A 92 2.40 -0.63 1.84
N LEU A 93 1.79 -1.80 1.64
CA LEU A 93 0.40 -1.99 1.23
C LEU A 93 -0.01 -1.41 -0.15
N GLY A 94 0.94 -1.13 -1.04
CA GLY A 94 0.70 -0.39 -2.28
C GLY A 94 -0.37 -0.99 -3.20
N THR A 95 -0.44 -2.32 -3.32
CA THR A 95 -1.51 -3.01 -4.05
C THR A 95 -2.79 -3.09 -3.22
N SER A 96 -2.64 -3.30 -1.89
CA SER A 96 -3.75 -3.61 -1.00
C SER A 96 -4.77 -2.47 -0.89
N PHE A 97 -4.34 -1.21 -0.84
CA PHE A 97 -5.24 -0.06 -0.80
C PHE A 97 -5.59 0.49 -2.19
N ALA A 98 -4.87 0.09 -3.26
CA ALA A 98 -5.24 0.45 -4.63
C ALA A 98 -6.51 -0.26 -5.09
N ARG A 99 -6.69 -1.53 -4.75
CA ARG A 99 -7.83 -2.34 -5.20
C ARG A 99 -9.19 -1.84 -4.68
N PRO A 100 -9.35 -1.42 -3.41
CA PRO A 100 -10.58 -0.79 -2.94
C PRO A 100 -10.96 0.49 -3.70
N LEU A 101 -9.99 1.35 -4.05
CA LEU A 101 -10.24 2.52 -4.89
C LEU A 101 -10.74 2.13 -6.28
N ILE A 102 -10.03 1.21 -6.94
CA ILE A 102 -10.44 0.73 -8.26
C ILE A 102 -11.84 0.12 -8.19
N ALA A 103 -12.12 -0.74 -7.21
CA ALA A 103 -13.43 -1.35 -7.03
C ALA A 103 -14.54 -0.32 -6.83
N LYS A 104 -14.31 0.73 -6.05
CA LYS A 104 -15.25 1.87 -5.88
C LYS A 104 -15.57 2.51 -7.23
N LYS A 105 -14.55 2.77 -8.07
CA LYS A 105 -14.76 3.35 -9.39
C LYS A 105 -15.47 2.42 -10.36
N LEU A 106 -15.22 1.12 -10.27
CA LEU A 106 -15.97 0.13 -11.06
C LEU A 106 -17.45 0.12 -10.66
N VAL A 107 -17.77 0.23 -9.37
CA VAL A 107 -19.15 0.35 -8.89
C VAL A 107 -19.81 1.62 -9.41
N GLU A 108 -19.13 2.77 -9.29
CA GLU A 108 -19.64 4.06 -9.81
C GLU A 108 -19.96 4.00 -11.31
N ILE A 109 -19.10 3.33 -12.12
CA ILE A 109 -19.34 3.12 -13.55
C ILE A 109 -20.49 2.15 -13.76
N ALA A 110 -20.55 1.04 -13.00
CA ALA A 110 -21.60 0.05 -13.13
C ALA A 110 -22.99 0.66 -12.83
N GLU A 111 -23.10 1.47 -11.82
CA GLU A 111 -24.34 2.20 -11.50
C GLU A 111 -24.72 3.22 -12.60
N LYS A 112 -23.75 4.00 -13.08
CA LYS A 112 -23.93 4.97 -14.16
C LYS A 112 -24.40 4.33 -15.46
N GLU A 113 -23.83 3.17 -15.80
CA GLU A 113 -24.11 2.45 -17.06
C GLU A 113 -25.27 1.46 -16.94
N GLY A 114 -25.82 1.26 -15.73
CA GLY A 114 -26.84 0.26 -15.47
C GLY A 114 -26.33 -1.16 -15.73
N ALA A 115 -25.12 -1.47 -15.29
CA ALA A 115 -24.53 -2.78 -15.47
C ALA A 115 -25.03 -3.79 -14.43
N ASP A 116 -25.02 -5.06 -14.79
CA ASP A 116 -25.51 -6.17 -13.97
C ASP A 116 -24.39 -6.81 -13.13
N ALA A 117 -23.15 -6.65 -13.60
CA ALA A 117 -22.00 -7.32 -13.01
C ALA A 117 -20.70 -6.51 -13.12
N ILE A 118 -19.76 -6.83 -12.24
CA ILE A 118 -18.36 -6.42 -12.31
C ILE A 118 -17.51 -7.67 -12.54
N ALA A 119 -16.54 -7.56 -13.46
CA ALA A 119 -15.56 -8.61 -13.71
C ALA A 119 -14.15 -8.12 -13.37
N HIS A 120 -13.28 -9.05 -12.93
CA HIS A 120 -11.86 -8.80 -12.69
C HIS A 120 -10.98 -9.97 -13.12
N GLY A 121 -9.72 -9.68 -13.49
CA GLY A 121 -8.74 -10.67 -13.92
C GLY A 121 -7.83 -11.21 -12.80
N ALA A 122 -8.15 -10.98 -11.54
CA ALA A 122 -7.34 -11.47 -10.43
C ALA A 122 -7.40 -13.00 -10.34
N THR A 123 -6.23 -13.61 -10.14
CA THR A 123 -6.09 -15.08 -10.08
C THR A 123 -6.63 -15.64 -8.76
N GLY A 124 -7.04 -16.91 -8.76
CA GLY A 124 -7.52 -17.61 -7.56
C GLY A 124 -6.45 -17.84 -6.48
N LYS A 125 -5.18 -17.62 -6.77
CA LYS A 125 -4.05 -17.75 -5.83
C LYS A 125 -3.63 -16.43 -5.19
N GLY A 126 -4.12 -15.29 -5.72
CA GLY A 126 -3.77 -13.96 -5.24
C GLY A 126 -4.78 -13.37 -4.24
N ASN A 127 -4.35 -12.39 -3.45
CA ASN A 127 -5.21 -11.65 -2.52
C ASN A 127 -6.15 -10.68 -3.25
N ASP A 128 -5.81 -10.24 -4.45
CA ASP A 128 -6.53 -9.18 -5.15
C ASP A 128 -7.98 -9.53 -5.46
N GLN A 129 -8.28 -10.80 -5.75
CA GLN A 129 -9.65 -11.27 -5.89
C GLN A 129 -10.49 -10.94 -4.63
N VAL A 130 -9.91 -11.15 -3.44
CA VAL A 130 -10.60 -10.87 -2.17
C VAL A 130 -10.82 -9.37 -2.01
N ARG A 131 -9.81 -8.56 -2.31
CA ARG A 131 -9.85 -7.10 -2.21
C ARG A 131 -10.91 -6.49 -3.13
N PHE A 132 -10.98 -6.91 -4.38
CA PHE A 132 -12.02 -6.49 -5.33
C PHE A 132 -13.41 -6.90 -4.86
N GLU A 133 -13.59 -8.18 -4.55
CA GLU A 133 -14.91 -8.72 -4.26
C GLU A 133 -15.49 -8.21 -2.94
N LEU A 134 -14.69 -8.10 -1.89
CA LEU A 134 -15.16 -7.53 -0.61
C LEU A 134 -15.52 -6.06 -0.75
N SER A 135 -14.77 -5.30 -1.55
CA SER A 135 -15.09 -3.91 -1.84
C SER A 135 -16.40 -3.77 -2.61
N VAL A 136 -16.61 -4.56 -3.66
CA VAL A 136 -17.87 -4.57 -4.41
C VAL A 136 -19.05 -5.00 -3.53
N LYS A 137 -18.88 -6.04 -2.70
CA LYS A 137 -19.92 -6.50 -1.76
C LYS A 137 -20.30 -5.43 -0.74
N ALA A 138 -19.33 -4.64 -0.29
CA ALA A 138 -19.58 -3.56 0.67
C ALA A 138 -20.31 -2.37 0.04
N LEU A 139 -20.01 -2.04 -1.22
CA LEU A 139 -20.52 -0.85 -1.89
C LEU A 139 -21.78 -1.12 -2.71
N ALA A 140 -21.87 -2.27 -3.37
CA ALA A 140 -22.95 -2.62 -4.30
C ALA A 140 -23.30 -4.12 -4.24
N PRO A 141 -23.91 -4.60 -3.14
CA PRO A 141 -24.20 -6.03 -2.94
C PRO A 141 -25.15 -6.64 -3.98
N GLN A 142 -25.86 -5.82 -4.73
CA GLN A 142 -26.78 -6.23 -5.80
C GLN A 142 -26.04 -6.63 -7.10
N LEU A 143 -24.81 -6.17 -7.33
CA LEU A 143 -24.05 -6.49 -8.51
C LEU A 143 -23.48 -7.91 -8.45
N ALA A 144 -23.59 -8.65 -9.55
CA ALA A 144 -22.90 -9.92 -9.67
C ALA A 144 -21.38 -9.70 -9.84
N ILE A 145 -20.58 -10.65 -9.34
CA ILE A 145 -19.12 -10.62 -9.50
C ILE A 145 -18.72 -11.79 -10.38
N ILE A 146 -17.92 -11.50 -11.41
CA ILE A 146 -17.40 -12.49 -12.36
C ILE A 146 -15.88 -12.52 -12.22
N ALA A 147 -15.34 -13.68 -11.90
CA ALA A 147 -13.90 -13.91 -11.76
C ALA A 147 -13.45 -15.02 -12.72
N PRO A 148 -13.19 -14.72 -14.01
CA PRO A 148 -12.87 -15.73 -15.02
C PRO A 148 -11.72 -16.63 -14.63
N GLY A 149 -10.67 -16.12 -14.00
CA GLY A 149 -9.52 -16.91 -13.54
C GLY A 149 -9.85 -18.08 -12.59
N ARG A 150 -11.08 -18.14 -12.05
CA ARG A 150 -11.60 -19.28 -11.27
C ARG A 150 -12.55 -20.18 -12.05
N GLU A 151 -13.06 -19.71 -13.20
CA GLU A 151 -14.15 -20.38 -13.94
C GLU A 151 -13.71 -20.88 -15.31
N TRP A 152 -12.70 -20.26 -15.94
CA TRP A 152 -12.31 -20.55 -17.32
C TRP A 152 -11.43 -21.80 -17.46
N GLU A 153 -11.32 -22.27 -18.69
CA GLU A 153 -10.53 -23.43 -19.08
C GLU A 153 -9.05 -23.11 -19.32
N LEU A 154 -8.72 -21.81 -19.44
CA LEU A 154 -7.36 -21.34 -19.72
C LEU A 154 -6.52 -21.45 -18.44
N ARG A 155 -5.63 -22.46 -18.42
CA ARG A 155 -4.87 -22.80 -17.20
C ARG A 155 -3.40 -22.39 -17.25
N SER A 156 -2.95 -21.84 -18.37
CA SER A 156 -1.57 -21.41 -18.56
C SER A 156 -1.50 -20.16 -19.45
N ARG A 157 -0.42 -19.40 -19.28
CA ARG A 157 -0.11 -18.24 -20.12
C ARG A 157 -0.08 -18.59 -21.62
N ASP A 158 0.45 -19.75 -21.97
CA ASP A 158 0.48 -20.21 -23.37
C ASP A 158 -0.93 -20.37 -23.95
N GLN A 159 -1.86 -20.95 -23.17
CA GLN A 159 -3.26 -21.08 -23.58
C GLN A 159 -3.95 -19.73 -23.74
N GLU A 160 -3.63 -18.77 -22.90
CA GLU A 160 -4.13 -17.39 -23.04
C GLU A 160 -3.58 -16.70 -24.29
N ILE A 161 -2.31 -16.92 -24.63
CA ILE A 161 -1.67 -16.43 -25.86
C ILE A 161 -2.36 -17.06 -27.10
N ASP A 162 -2.57 -18.36 -27.08
CA ASP A 162 -3.27 -19.08 -28.19
C ASP A 162 -4.70 -18.55 -28.34
N TYR A 163 -5.43 -18.39 -27.26
CA TYR A 163 -6.78 -17.83 -27.27
C TYR A 163 -6.79 -16.39 -27.79
N ALA A 164 -5.85 -15.58 -27.38
CA ALA A 164 -5.70 -14.21 -27.84
C ALA A 164 -5.41 -14.13 -29.32
N ALA A 165 -4.54 -15.02 -29.86
CA ALA A 165 -4.26 -15.14 -31.29
C ALA A 165 -5.48 -15.52 -32.07
N ALA A 166 -6.26 -16.51 -31.60
CA ALA A 166 -7.51 -16.94 -32.23
C ALA A 166 -8.58 -15.84 -32.33
N HIS A 167 -8.55 -14.88 -31.38
CA HIS A 167 -9.50 -13.76 -31.33
C HIS A 167 -8.91 -12.44 -31.88
N ASN A 168 -7.73 -12.47 -32.51
CA ASN A 168 -7.02 -11.31 -33.07
C ASN A 168 -6.81 -10.18 -32.04
N ILE A 169 -6.56 -10.54 -30.77
CA ILE A 169 -6.28 -9.57 -29.71
C ILE A 169 -4.84 -9.06 -29.91
N PRO A 170 -4.63 -7.74 -30.00
CA PRO A 170 -3.28 -7.18 -30.13
C PRO A 170 -2.53 -7.32 -28.80
N ILE A 171 -1.60 -8.28 -28.75
CA ILE A 171 -0.72 -8.48 -27.59
C ILE A 171 0.70 -8.12 -28.01
N PRO A 172 1.42 -7.29 -27.24
CA PRO A 172 2.86 -7.25 -27.34
C PRO A 172 3.39 -8.60 -26.85
N VAL A 173 3.81 -9.46 -27.78
CA VAL A 173 4.46 -10.73 -27.44
C VAL A 173 5.86 -10.38 -26.96
N SER A 174 6.05 -10.27 -25.64
CA SER A 174 7.36 -10.30 -25.05
C SER A 174 7.44 -11.51 -24.11
N HIS A 175 8.30 -12.44 -24.47
CA HIS A 175 8.67 -13.56 -23.61
C HIS A 175 9.71 -13.14 -22.55
N ASP A 176 10.01 -11.82 -22.43
CA ASP A 176 11.19 -11.31 -21.74
C ASP A 176 11.01 -10.95 -20.26
N HIS A 177 9.81 -11.11 -19.70
CA HIS A 177 9.61 -10.83 -18.26
C HIS A 177 9.04 -12.06 -17.56
N ASP A 178 9.93 -12.80 -16.92
CA ASP A 178 9.58 -13.96 -16.09
C ASP A 178 8.91 -13.57 -14.77
N TYR A 179 8.92 -12.28 -14.38
CA TYR A 179 8.37 -11.78 -13.13
C TYR A 179 6.97 -11.22 -13.31
N SER A 180 6.10 -11.53 -12.34
CA SER A 180 4.82 -10.83 -12.18
C SER A 180 5.05 -9.50 -11.52
N MET A 181 4.57 -8.42 -12.10
CA MET A 181 4.74 -7.05 -11.61
C MET A 181 3.40 -6.35 -11.46
N ASP A 182 3.27 -5.53 -10.39
CA ASP A 182 2.17 -4.60 -10.19
C ASP A 182 2.74 -3.22 -9.85
N ARG A 183 2.38 -2.22 -10.64
CA ARG A 183 2.94 -0.87 -10.55
C ARG A 183 1.86 0.18 -10.32
N ASN A 184 2.14 1.07 -9.40
CA ASN A 184 1.47 2.36 -9.26
C ASN A 184 2.47 3.39 -8.73
N MET A 185 2.06 4.65 -8.55
CA MET A 185 2.97 5.70 -8.10
C MET A 185 3.53 5.51 -6.69
N TRP A 186 2.92 4.62 -5.88
CA TRP A 186 3.38 4.31 -4.52
C TRP A 186 4.42 3.20 -4.49
N HIS A 187 4.29 2.20 -5.36
CA HIS A 187 5.19 1.06 -5.37
C HIS A 187 5.29 0.37 -6.73
N LEU A 188 6.31 -0.48 -6.86
CA LEU A 188 6.41 -1.55 -7.82
C LEU A 188 6.68 -2.86 -7.07
N SER A 189 5.92 -3.91 -7.35
CA SER A 189 6.14 -5.25 -6.83
C SER A 189 6.72 -6.17 -7.89
N HIS A 190 7.57 -7.11 -7.46
CA HIS A 190 8.12 -8.20 -8.28
C HIS A 190 7.88 -9.51 -7.57
N GLU A 191 7.30 -10.48 -8.28
CA GLU A 191 6.99 -11.81 -7.76
C GLU A 191 7.27 -12.88 -8.83
N GLY A 192 7.45 -14.13 -8.41
CA GLY A 192 7.59 -15.28 -9.32
C GLY A 192 9.03 -15.54 -9.79
N SER A 193 9.17 -16.41 -10.81
CA SER A 193 10.45 -16.82 -11.40
C SER A 193 11.46 -17.29 -10.33
N ASP A 194 12.69 -16.84 -10.39
CA ASP A 194 13.74 -17.22 -9.43
C ASP A 194 13.54 -16.69 -8.00
N LEU A 195 12.61 -15.73 -7.80
CA LEU A 195 12.20 -15.28 -6.47
C LEU A 195 11.35 -16.32 -5.72
N GLU A 196 10.83 -17.36 -6.40
CA GLU A 196 10.06 -18.45 -5.76
C GLU A 196 10.93 -19.28 -4.81
N ASP A 197 12.25 -19.31 -5.01
CA ASP A 197 13.19 -19.82 -4.04
C ASP A 197 13.66 -18.68 -3.11
N PRO A 198 13.28 -18.69 -1.81
CA PRO A 198 13.66 -17.63 -0.88
C PRO A 198 15.18 -17.53 -0.62
N TRP A 199 15.97 -18.52 -1.06
CA TRP A 199 17.42 -18.52 -0.93
C TRP A 199 18.11 -17.71 -2.04
N ASN A 200 17.43 -17.44 -3.14
CA ASN A 200 18.00 -16.68 -4.25
C ASN A 200 18.00 -15.19 -3.92
N ALA A 201 19.15 -14.53 -4.06
CA ALA A 201 19.20 -13.08 -3.99
C ALA A 201 18.48 -12.46 -5.21
N PRO A 202 17.72 -11.35 -5.04
CA PRO A 202 17.20 -10.61 -6.18
C PRO A 202 18.36 -10.15 -7.08
N LYS A 203 18.19 -10.31 -8.40
CA LYS A 203 19.17 -9.83 -9.37
C LYS A 203 19.11 -8.30 -9.49
N ASP A 204 20.24 -7.67 -9.81
CA ASP A 204 20.29 -6.22 -9.99
C ASP A 204 19.34 -5.71 -11.08
N GLU A 205 19.12 -6.51 -12.13
CA GLU A 205 18.24 -6.19 -13.26
C GLU A 205 16.76 -6.19 -12.87
N LEU A 206 16.41 -6.77 -11.71
CA LEU A 206 15.06 -6.75 -11.18
C LEU A 206 14.62 -5.33 -10.85
N PHE A 207 15.55 -4.49 -10.35
CA PHE A 207 15.25 -3.13 -9.91
C PHE A 207 15.21 -2.18 -11.10
N ILE A 208 14.00 -1.97 -11.64
CA ILE A 208 13.77 -1.14 -12.82
C ILE A 208 13.36 0.31 -12.50
N VAL A 209 12.99 0.58 -11.25
CA VAL A 209 12.63 1.91 -10.77
C VAL A 209 13.75 2.48 -9.89
N THR A 210 14.14 1.77 -8.85
CA THR A 210 15.08 2.24 -7.82
C THR A 210 16.51 1.84 -8.16
N ASN A 211 17.47 2.76 -7.99
CA ASN A 211 18.90 2.41 -8.06
C ASN A 211 19.25 1.37 -6.99
N ILE A 212 20.24 0.56 -7.25
CA ILE A 212 20.89 -0.27 -6.21
C ILE A 212 21.91 0.57 -5.42
N PRO A 213 22.23 0.21 -4.16
CA PRO A 213 23.14 0.96 -3.30
C PRO A 213 24.50 1.25 -3.94
N GLU A 214 25.05 0.32 -4.71
CA GLU A 214 26.35 0.43 -5.39
C GLU A 214 26.35 1.55 -6.45
N LYS A 215 25.20 1.80 -7.10
CA LYS A 215 25.04 2.82 -8.14
C LYS A 215 24.57 4.17 -7.59
N ALA A 216 24.17 4.23 -6.31
CA ALA A 216 23.75 5.47 -5.67
C ALA A 216 24.93 6.43 -5.43
N PRO A 217 24.70 7.76 -5.36
CA PRO A 217 25.75 8.75 -5.15
C PRO A 217 26.60 8.51 -3.90
N ASP A 218 27.90 8.86 -3.96
CA ASP A 218 28.82 8.79 -2.81
C ASP A 218 28.68 9.97 -1.83
N LYS A 219 27.82 10.94 -2.14
CA LYS A 219 27.49 12.04 -1.26
C LYS A 219 26.09 11.87 -0.72
N PRO A 220 25.87 12.05 0.60
CA PRO A 220 24.54 12.01 1.18
C PRO A 220 23.69 13.17 0.67
N GLU A 221 22.39 12.92 0.52
CA GLU A 221 21.39 13.93 0.23
C GLU A 221 20.51 14.17 1.46
N TYR A 222 20.21 15.43 1.75
CA TYR A 222 19.28 15.78 2.82
C TYR A 222 17.92 16.13 2.24
N VAL A 223 16.87 15.66 2.89
CA VAL A 223 15.49 15.97 2.55
C VAL A 223 14.74 16.43 3.79
N GLU A 224 13.96 17.50 3.67
CA GLU A 224 13.06 17.99 4.70
C GLU A 224 11.61 17.74 4.28
N LEU A 225 10.84 17.10 5.17
CA LEU A 225 9.39 16.94 5.03
C LEU A 225 8.68 17.75 6.10
N GLU A 226 7.70 18.53 5.69
CA GLU A 226 6.76 19.16 6.60
C GLU A 226 5.47 18.36 6.65
N TYR A 227 5.01 18.06 7.87
CA TYR A 227 3.76 17.35 8.14
C TYR A 227 2.76 18.27 8.83
N VAL A 228 1.48 18.10 8.48
CA VAL A 228 0.34 18.72 9.16
C VAL A 228 -0.65 17.63 9.51
N GLU A 229 -0.92 17.44 10.79
CA GLU A 229 -1.82 16.39 11.30
C GLU A 229 -1.52 15.00 10.72
N GLY A 230 -0.23 14.64 10.68
CA GLY A 230 0.28 13.35 10.18
C GLY A 230 0.37 13.23 8.67
N VAL A 231 -0.03 14.24 7.89
CA VAL A 231 0.02 14.24 6.43
C VAL A 231 1.20 15.06 5.94
N PRO A 232 2.07 14.53 5.06
CA PRO A 232 3.14 15.31 4.48
C PRO A 232 2.58 16.33 3.47
N VAL A 233 3.02 17.59 3.57
CA VAL A 233 2.50 18.72 2.79
C VAL A 233 3.56 19.48 2.02
N SER A 234 4.84 19.32 2.35
CA SER A 234 5.94 19.95 1.61
C SER A 234 7.20 19.09 1.59
N VAL A 235 7.99 19.26 0.53
CA VAL A 235 9.33 18.67 0.36
C VAL A 235 10.32 19.80 0.15
N ASN A 236 11.33 19.91 1.04
CA ASN A 236 12.36 20.95 0.97
C ASN A 236 11.79 22.38 0.88
N GLY A 237 10.67 22.63 1.62
CA GLY A 237 9.98 23.92 1.65
C GLY A 237 9.01 24.18 0.49
N GLU A 238 8.96 23.30 -0.51
CA GLU A 238 8.00 23.37 -1.61
C GLU A 238 6.70 22.66 -1.23
N LYS A 239 5.58 23.40 -1.17
CA LYS A 239 4.25 22.83 -0.95
C LYS A 239 3.75 22.18 -2.24
N LEU A 240 3.29 20.94 -2.13
CA LEU A 240 2.90 20.11 -3.27
C LEU A 240 1.55 19.46 -3.01
N SER A 241 0.82 19.14 -4.11
CA SER A 241 -0.34 18.26 -4.01
C SER A 241 0.09 16.84 -3.62
N PRO A 242 -0.82 16.01 -3.07
CA PRO A 242 -0.50 14.63 -2.66
C PRO A 242 0.27 13.83 -3.71
N ALA A 243 -0.23 13.76 -4.95
CA ALA A 243 0.43 13.03 -6.01
C ALA A 243 1.80 13.61 -6.37
N LYS A 244 1.91 14.95 -6.50
CA LYS A 244 3.17 15.62 -6.80
C LYS A 244 4.22 15.45 -5.70
N LEU A 245 3.80 15.39 -4.45
CA LEU A 245 4.68 15.14 -3.32
C LEU A 245 5.29 13.73 -3.41
N VAL A 246 4.46 12.72 -3.72
CA VAL A 246 4.94 11.34 -3.90
C VAL A 246 5.86 11.24 -5.11
N GLU A 247 5.52 11.86 -6.26
CA GLU A 247 6.40 11.90 -7.45
C GLU A 247 7.77 12.48 -7.09
N LYS A 248 7.80 13.63 -6.40
CA LYS A 248 9.04 14.29 -5.97
C LYS A 248 9.88 13.42 -5.06
N LEU A 249 9.26 12.74 -4.10
CA LEU A 249 9.96 11.86 -3.18
C LEU A 249 10.43 10.57 -3.85
N ASN A 250 9.69 10.06 -4.84
CA ASN A 250 10.15 8.95 -5.65
C ASN A 250 11.45 9.32 -6.38
N GLU A 251 11.52 10.49 -7.04
CA GLU A 251 12.75 10.95 -7.69
C GLU A 251 13.94 10.99 -6.72
N ILE A 252 13.72 11.50 -5.50
CA ILE A 252 14.76 11.59 -4.48
C ILE A 252 15.16 10.21 -3.98
N GLY A 253 14.20 9.34 -3.65
CA GLY A 253 14.45 8.00 -3.15
C GLY A 253 15.10 7.09 -4.18
N ILE A 254 14.66 7.14 -5.44
CA ILE A 254 15.21 6.38 -6.57
C ILE A 254 16.71 6.62 -6.72
N ARG A 255 17.14 7.89 -6.82
CA ARG A 255 18.57 8.20 -7.01
C ARG A 255 19.44 7.84 -5.83
N ASN A 256 18.86 7.76 -4.61
CA ASN A 256 19.57 7.39 -3.38
C ASN A 256 19.46 5.90 -3.03
N ALA A 257 18.87 5.08 -3.90
CA ALA A 257 18.62 3.64 -3.71
C ALA A 257 17.74 3.31 -2.49
N VAL A 258 16.87 4.22 -2.06
CA VAL A 258 16.00 4.07 -0.90
C VAL A 258 14.70 3.37 -1.29
N GLY A 259 14.21 2.46 -0.44
CA GLY A 259 12.86 1.90 -0.55
C GLY A 259 12.79 0.50 -1.15
N ILE A 260 13.91 -0.21 -1.26
CA ILE A 260 13.91 -1.62 -1.64
C ILE A 260 13.57 -2.48 -0.42
N THR A 261 12.62 -3.40 -0.59
CA THR A 261 12.19 -4.33 0.45
C THR A 261 12.02 -5.73 -0.15
N ASP A 262 12.64 -6.73 0.45
CA ASP A 262 12.47 -8.15 0.14
C ASP A 262 11.87 -8.86 1.34
N MET A 263 10.77 -9.60 1.14
CA MET A 263 10.10 -10.31 2.21
C MET A 263 9.35 -11.54 1.74
N VAL A 264 9.26 -12.51 2.64
CA VAL A 264 8.27 -13.58 2.59
C VAL A 264 7.09 -13.15 3.45
N GLU A 265 5.90 -13.12 2.89
CA GLU A 265 4.66 -12.68 3.54
C GLU A 265 3.63 -13.80 3.61
N ASP A 266 2.69 -13.69 4.53
CA ASP A 266 1.53 -14.57 4.62
C ASP A 266 0.36 -13.99 3.82
N ARG A 267 -0.01 -14.66 2.70
CA ARG A 267 -1.21 -14.27 1.94
C ARG A 267 -2.48 -14.61 2.70
N LEU A 268 -3.50 -13.77 2.57
CA LEU A 268 -4.83 -14.01 3.14
C LEU A 268 -5.41 -15.37 2.71
N VAL A 269 -5.14 -15.81 1.51
CA VAL A 269 -5.56 -17.12 0.97
C VAL A 269 -4.78 -18.30 1.57
N GLY A 270 -3.89 -18.08 2.54
CA GLY A 270 -3.30 -19.09 3.42
C GLY A 270 -1.93 -19.63 3.00
N MET A 271 -1.33 -19.11 1.94
CA MET A 271 0.02 -19.51 1.53
C MET A 271 1.06 -18.42 1.80
N LYS A 272 2.32 -18.82 1.99
CA LYS A 272 3.43 -17.88 1.97
C LYS A 272 3.80 -17.51 0.53
N SER A 273 4.17 -16.26 0.32
CA SER A 273 4.66 -15.74 -0.95
C SER A 273 5.83 -14.82 -0.70
N ARG A 274 6.75 -14.73 -1.64
CA ARG A 274 7.84 -13.77 -1.59
C ARG A 274 7.56 -12.64 -2.57
N GLY A 275 7.67 -11.41 -2.10
CA GLY A 275 7.62 -10.20 -2.89
C GLY A 275 8.85 -9.35 -2.70
N VAL A 276 9.37 -8.78 -3.78
CA VAL A 276 10.39 -7.73 -3.76
C VAL A 276 9.71 -6.44 -4.20
N TYR A 277 9.84 -5.40 -3.38
CA TYR A 277 9.12 -4.15 -3.55
C TYR A 277 10.07 -2.97 -3.69
N GLU A 278 9.72 -2.04 -4.57
CA GLU A 278 10.36 -0.75 -4.71
C GLU A 278 9.37 0.34 -4.27
N ASN A 279 9.62 0.96 -3.09
CA ASN A 279 8.74 1.97 -2.46
C ASN A 279 9.52 3.23 -2.05
N PRO A 280 10.15 3.98 -2.97
CA PRO A 280 11.07 5.06 -2.60
C PRO A 280 10.42 6.15 -1.75
N ALA A 281 9.33 6.76 -2.21
CA ALA A 281 8.60 7.78 -1.45
C ALA A 281 8.03 7.23 -0.15
N GLY A 282 7.45 6.02 -0.19
CA GLY A 282 6.85 5.39 0.96
C GLY A 282 7.83 5.22 2.12
N ALA A 283 9.03 4.71 1.84
CA ALA A 283 10.08 4.54 2.85
C ALA A 283 10.45 5.87 3.52
N ILE A 284 10.62 6.95 2.75
CA ILE A 284 10.96 8.28 3.27
C ILE A 284 9.83 8.84 4.12
N ILE A 285 8.58 8.75 3.64
CA ILE A 285 7.40 9.27 4.32
C ILE A 285 7.17 8.56 5.65
N TYR A 286 7.20 7.23 5.69
CA TYR A 286 7.01 6.46 6.92
C TYR A 286 8.12 6.71 7.94
N TYR A 287 9.37 6.83 7.48
CA TYR A 287 10.48 7.14 8.36
C TYR A 287 10.29 8.50 9.05
N GLY A 288 10.00 9.56 8.27
CA GLY A 288 9.80 10.90 8.81
C GLY A 288 8.56 11.01 9.70
N HIS A 289 7.45 10.34 9.31
CA HIS A 289 6.23 10.30 10.11
C HIS A 289 6.48 9.67 11.49
N ASN A 290 7.19 8.54 11.54
CA ASN A 290 7.53 7.88 12.80
C ASN A 290 8.42 8.74 13.70
N ASP A 291 9.42 9.44 13.16
CA ASP A 291 10.26 10.37 13.93
C ASP A 291 9.42 11.51 14.55
N LEU A 292 8.45 12.01 13.80
CA LEU A 292 7.57 13.08 14.28
C LEU A 292 6.58 12.57 15.35
N GLU A 293 6.01 11.39 15.20
CA GLU A 293 5.16 10.77 16.23
C GLU A 293 5.92 10.56 17.53
N ASN A 294 7.18 10.11 17.47
CA ASN A 294 8.04 9.95 18.64
C ASN A 294 8.25 11.25 19.42
N LEU A 295 8.19 12.39 18.74
CA LEU A 295 8.32 13.71 19.35
C LEU A 295 7.00 14.22 19.95
N CYS A 296 5.86 13.92 19.32
CA CYS A 296 4.58 14.57 19.59
C CYS A 296 3.61 13.73 20.44
N LEU A 297 3.75 12.39 20.45
CA LEU A 297 2.84 11.50 21.16
C LEU A 297 3.43 11.08 22.51
N ASP A 298 2.58 11.04 23.53
CA ASP A 298 2.94 10.46 24.82
C ASP A 298 3.09 8.93 24.73
N ARG A 299 3.80 8.36 25.71
CA ARG A 299 4.12 6.93 25.75
C ARG A 299 2.89 6.02 25.66
N ALA A 300 1.81 6.36 26.36
CA ALA A 300 0.62 5.51 26.42
C ALA A 300 -0.12 5.50 25.09
N THR A 301 -0.33 6.69 24.51
CA THR A 301 -0.96 6.86 23.19
C THR A 301 -0.14 6.17 22.11
N GLN A 302 1.17 6.37 22.08
CA GLN A 302 2.04 5.74 21.07
C GLN A 302 2.03 4.21 21.18
N SER A 303 2.12 3.66 22.39
CA SER A 303 2.11 2.21 22.62
C SER A 303 0.80 1.57 22.16
N PHE A 304 -0.34 2.21 22.41
CA PHE A 304 -1.62 1.70 21.96
C PHE A 304 -1.79 1.88 20.45
N LYS A 305 -1.37 3.01 19.89
CA LYS A 305 -1.39 3.25 18.45
C LYS A 305 -0.60 2.20 17.66
N GLN A 306 0.53 1.72 18.18
CA GLN A 306 1.28 0.63 17.53
C GLN A 306 0.46 -0.66 17.40
N GLN A 307 -0.39 -1.00 18.38
CA GLN A 307 -1.29 -2.15 18.28
C GLN A 307 -2.40 -1.90 17.25
N VAL A 308 -2.93 -0.68 17.22
CA VAL A 308 -3.91 -0.25 16.21
C VAL A 308 -3.29 -0.31 14.81
N SER A 309 -2.03 0.13 14.63
CA SER A 309 -1.31 0.09 13.35
C SER A 309 -1.22 -1.31 12.76
N ILE A 310 -0.94 -2.31 13.60
CA ILE A 310 -0.90 -3.73 13.18
C ILE A 310 -2.28 -4.15 12.68
N ARG A 311 -3.33 -3.92 13.48
CA ARG A 311 -4.69 -4.30 13.08
C ARG A 311 -5.18 -3.54 11.86
N TYR A 312 -4.82 -2.28 11.74
CA TYR A 312 -5.14 -1.46 10.56
C TYR A 312 -4.48 -2.04 9.30
N SER A 313 -3.19 -2.42 9.39
CA SER A 313 -2.47 -3.01 8.26
C SER A 313 -3.08 -4.34 7.80
N GLU A 314 -3.52 -5.19 8.74
CA GLU A 314 -4.23 -6.44 8.44
C GLU A 314 -5.55 -6.15 7.71
N LEU A 315 -6.37 -5.22 8.20
CA LEU A 315 -7.64 -4.87 7.54
C LEU A 315 -7.43 -4.38 6.11
N VAL A 316 -6.42 -3.54 5.87
CA VAL A 316 -6.09 -3.07 4.52
C VAL A 316 -5.60 -4.21 3.65
N TYR A 317 -4.70 -5.05 4.16
CA TYR A 317 -4.15 -6.21 3.45
C TYR A 317 -5.23 -7.21 3.04
N ASP A 318 -6.20 -7.45 3.94
CA ASP A 318 -7.31 -8.39 3.79
C ASP A 318 -8.47 -7.86 2.90
N GLY A 319 -8.36 -6.63 2.38
CA GLY A 319 -9.41 -6.04 1.55
C GLY A 319 -10.63 -5.54 2.33
N MET A 320 -10.48 -5.35 3.65
CA MET A 320 -11.53 -4.86 4.56
C MET A 320 -11.57 -3.33 4.65
N TRP A 321 -11.22 -2.64 3.56
CA TRP A 321 -11.17 -1.17 3.52
C TRP A 321 -12.50 -0.52 3.91
N PHE A 322 -13.62 -1.04 3.46
CA PHE A 322 -14.96 -0.52 3.75
C PHE A 322 -15.62 -1.19 4.98
N SER A 323 -14.82 -1.69 5.92
CA SER A 323 -15.34 -2.32 7.13
C SER A 323 -15.58 -1.31 8.26
N PRO A 324 -16.63 -1.51 9.10
CA PRO A 324 -16.89 -0.64 10.25
C PRO A 324 -15.70 -0.56 11.23
N LEU A 325 -14.91 -1.64 11.36
CA LEU A 325 -13.74 -1.62 12.23
C LEU A 325 -12.68 -0.67 11.71
N ARG A 326 -12.39 -0.67 10.39
CA ARG A 326 -11.42 0.27 9.83
C ARG A 326 -11.87 1.73 10.03
N GLU A 327 -13.15 2.02 9.81
CA GLU A 327 -13.72 3.36 10.04
C GLU A 327 -13.58 3.81 11.50
N ALA A 328 -13.81 2.91 12.45
CA ALA A 328 -13.60 3.19 13.87
C ALA A 328 -12.13 3.43 14.21
N LEU A 329 -11.22 2.67 13.59
CA LEU A 329 -9.77 2.89 13.74
C LEU A 329 -9.31 4.19 13.09
N ASP A 330 -9.91 4.60 11.96
CA ASP A 330 -9.65 5.92 11.36
C ASP A 330 -9.98 7.06 12.34
N ALA A 331 -11.11 6.96 13.04
CA ALA A 331 -11.50 7.98 14.02
C ALA A 331 -10.46 8.08 15.16
N PHE A 332 -10.00 6.94 15.67
CA PHE A 332 -8.95 6.89 16.68
C PHE A 332 -7.62 7.47 16.14
N VAL A 333 -7.19 7.02 14.96
CA VAL A 333 -5.95 7.46 14.32
C VAL A 333 -6.00 8.97 14.10
N ASN A 334 -7.07 9.49 13.48
CA ASN A 334 -7.19 10.91 13.20
C ASN A 334 -7.11 11.78 14.46
N GLU A 335 -7.68 11.32 15.58
CA GLU A 335 -7.57 12.02 16.86
C GLU A 335 -6.10 12.09 17.34
N THR A 336 -5.35 10.99 17.22
CA THR A 336 -3.93 10.97 17.63
C THR A 336 -3.05 11.86 16.75
N GLN A 337 -3.44 12.10 15.50
CA GLN A 337 -2.63 12.85 14.53
C GLN A 337 -2.76 14.36 14.63
N LYS A 338 -3.72 14.92 15.38
CA LYS A 338 -3.93 16.37 15.51
C LYS A 338 -2.69 17.14 15.96
N THR A 339 -1.83 16.50 16.74
CA THR A 339 -0.58 17.10 17.24
C THR A 339 0.66 16.66 16.45
N VAL A 340 0.53 15.73 15.50
CA VAL A 340 1.63 15.24 14.66
C VAL A 340 1.87 16.22 13.50
N THR A 341 2.35 17.40 13.87
CA THR A 341 2.62 18.53 12.96
C THR A 341 4.03 19.05 13.21
N GLY A 342 4.81 19.19 12.15
CA GLY A 342 6.20 19.64 12.28
C GLY A 342 7.05 19.34 11.05
N THR A 343 8.34 19.51 11.20
CA THR A 343 9.33 19.28 10.12
C THR A 343 10.32 18.21 10.55
N VAL A 344 10.56 17.26 9.65
CA VAL A 344 11.60 16.22 9.81
C VAL A 344 12.64 16.38 8.74
N ARG A 345 13.90 16.42 9.12
CA ARG A 345 15.06 16.38 8.22
C ARG A 345 15.68 14.99 8.26
N MET A 346 15.87 14.41 7.10
CA MET A 346 16.47 13.09 6.92
C MET A 346 17.70 13.19 6.04
N LYS A 347 18.68 12.32 6.30
CA LYS A 347 19.87 12.12 5.46
C LYS A 347 19.71 10.79 4.73
N LEU A 348 19.71 10.81 3.41
CA LEU A 348 19.65 9.65 2.54
C LEU A 348 21.05 9.30 2.05
N TYR A 349 21.45 8.05 2.15
CA TYR A 349 22.75 7.61 1.69
C TYR A 349 22.79 6.11 1.43
N LYS A 350 23.07 5.72 0.19
CA LYS A 350 23.29 4.31 -0.20
C LYS A 350 22.18 3.37 0.30
N GLY A 351 20.92 3.71 0.01
CA GLY A 351 19.76 2.92 0.39
C GLY A 351 19.27 3.08 1.83
N ASN A 352 19.97 3.85 2.66
CA ASN A 352 19.62 4.05 4.05
C ASN A 352 19.06 5.46 4.29
N ILE A 353 18.19 5.53 5.31
CA ILE A 353 17.62 6.79 5.83
C ILE A 353 18.14 6.97 7.26
N TYR A 354 18.61 8.16 7.57
CA TYR A 354 19.07 8.54 8.90
C TYR A 354 18.32 9.79 9.35
N SER A 355 17.87 9.82 10.60
CA SER A 355 17.34 11.04 11.20
C SER A 355 18.44 12.12 11.27
N ALA A 356 18.10 13.34 10.86
CA ALA A 356 19.01 14.49 10.86
C ALA A 356 18.40 15.71 11.56
N GLY A 357 17.24 15.54 12.18
CA GLY A 357 16.57 16.53 13.01
C GLY A 357 15.06 16.49 12.85
N VAL A 358 14.36 16.76 13.95
CA VAL A 358 12.90 16.83 14.02
C VAL A 358 12.51 18.03 14.89
N LYS A 359 11.48 18.76 14.50
CA LYS A 359 10.91 19.88 15.26
C LYS A 359 9.40 19.94 15.11
N SER A 360 8.71 20.29 16.18
CA SER A 360 7.26 20.45 16.23
C SER A 360 6.85 21.51 17.23
N PRO A 361 5.79 22.31 16.95
CA PRO A 361 5.18 23.16 17.97
C PRO A 361 4.45 22.36 19.06
N TYR A 362 4.19 21.06 18.82
CA TYR A 362 3.55 20.13 19.76
C TYR A 362 4.54 19.15 20.40
N SER A 363 5.84 19.49 20.38
CA SER A 363 6.87 18.65 20.97
C SER A 363 6.63 18.39 22.45
N LEU A 364 6.66 17.13 22.86
CA LEU A 364 6.69 16.71 24.26
C LEU A 364 8.12 16.63 24.81
N TYR A 365 9.12 16.81 23.94
CA TYR A 365 10.53 16.90 24.34
C TYR A 365 10.82 18.33 24.83
N SER A 366 11.11 18.47 26.11
CA SER A 366 11.55 19.73 26.69
C SER A 366 13.00 19.63 27.11
N GLN A 367 13.84 20.46 26.52
CA GLN A 367 15.27 20.50 26.82
C GLN A 367 15.52 20.82 28.29
N GLU A 368 14.68 21.65 28.94
CA GLU A 368 14.78 21.99 30.34
C GLU A 368 14.64 20.78 31.26
N TYR A 369 13.70 19.85 30.95
CA TYR A 369 13.46 18.64 31.75
C TYR A 369 14.43 17.50 31.49
N VAL A 370 15.04 17.42 30.30
CA VAL A 370 15.88 16.27 29.91
C VAL A 370 17.37 16.59 29.89
N THR A 371 17.76 17.81 30.26
CA THR A 371 19.17 18.21 30.28
C THR A 371 20.00 17.36 31.25
N PHE A 372 21.22 17.04 30.84
CA PHE A 372 22.24 16.44 31.74
C PHE A 372 23.03 17.50 32.51
N GLY A 373 22.75 18.78 32.27
CA GLY A 373 23.28 19.90 33.04
C GLY A 373 22.53 20.14 34.34
N GLU A 374 22.83 21.25 35.01
CA GLU A 374 22.07 21.70 36.17
C GLU A 374 20.70 22.23 35.73
N ASP A 375 19.63 21.80 36.42
CA ASP A 375 18.28 22.29 36.24
C ASP A 375 17.58 22.50 37.59
N GLU A 376 16.58 23.36 37.60
CA GLU A 376 15.74 23.65 38.78
C GLU A 376 14.28 23.20 38.57
N VAL A 377 13.94 22.62 37.43
CA VAL A 377 12.57 22.27 37.05
C VAL A 377 12.18 20.83 37.41
N TYR A 378 13.15 19.93 37.59
CA TYR A 378 12.93 18.53 37.91
C TYR A 378 13.54 18.13 39.24
N ASN A 379 12.72 17.68 40.19
CA ASN A 379 13.19 17.16 41.48
C ASN A 379 13.55 15.66 41.34
N GLN A 380 14.81 15.33 41.20
CA GLN A 380 15.31 13.96 41.09
C GLN A 380 14.91 13.05 42.26
N ALA A 381 14.66 13.60 43.45
CA ALA A 381 14.26 12.83 44.62
C ALA A 381 12.88 12.18 44.50
N ASP A 382 11.99 12.72 43.65
CA ASP A 382 10.64 12.18 43.41
C ASP A 382 10.70 10.80 42.79
N ALA A 383 11.75 10.50 42.03
CA ALA A 383 11.97 9.18 41.45
C ALA A 383 12.05 8.05 42.48
N THR A 384 12.55 8.35 43.70
CA THR A 384 12.64 7.34 44.76
C THR A 384 11.27 6.80 45.17
N GLY A 385 10.30 7.70 45.39
CA GLY A 385 8.93 7.31 45.73
C GLY A 385 8.26 6.51 44.63
N PHE A 386 8.38 6.96 43.40
CA PHE A 386 7.87 6.25 42.24
C PHE A 386 8.47 4.85 42.12
N ILE A 387 9.80 4.72 42.18
CA ILE A 387 10.51 3.42 42.04
C ILE A 387 10.09 2.44 43.14
N ASN A 388 9.95 2.90 44.37
CA ASN A 388 9.53 2.08 45.51
C ASN A 388 8.14 1.48 45.31
N LEU A 389 7.17 2.29 44.85
CA LEU A 389 5.80 1.82 44.59
C LEU A 389 5.72 0.97 43.33
N PHE A 390 6.32 1.41 42.25
CA PHE A 390 6.29 0.68 40.98
C PHE A 390 7.01 -0.67 41.07
N GLY A 391 8.13 -0.72 41.83
CA GLY A 391 8.90 -1.92 42.07
C GLY A 391 8.37 -2.86 43.17
N LEU A 392 7.30 -2.48 43.88
CA LEU A 392 6.77 -3.25 45.02
C LEU A 392 6.41 -4.70 44.67
N PRO A 393 5.74 -5.01 43.54
CA PRO A 393 5.49 -6.40 43.15
C PRO A 393 6.75 -7.24 42.96
N LEU A 394 7.81 -6.62 42.43
CA LEU A 394 9.12 -7.30 42.23
C LEU A 394 9.77 -7.61 43.58
N LYS A 395 9.72 -6.66 44.52
CA LYS A 395 10.22 -6.82 45.90
C LYS A 395 9.47 -7.92 46.63
N VAL A 396 8.12 -7.92 46.58
CA VAL A 396 7.29 -8.94 47.22
C VAL A 396 7.61 -10.34 46.64
N ARG A 397 7.67 -10.45 45.33
CA ARG A 397 8.05 -11.73 44.67
C ARG A 397 9.43 -12.22 45.11
N ALA A 398 10.41 -11.34 45.21
CA ALA A 398 11.77 -11.70 45.64
C ALA A 398 11.78 -12.20 47.09
N LEU A 399 11.03 -11.55 48.00
CA LEU A 399 10.87 -11.97 49.39
C LEU A 399 10.20 -13.33 49.51
N MET A 400 9.12 -13.56 48.76
CA MET A 400 8.45 -14.88 48.69
C MET A 400 9.42 -16.00 48.28
N LYS A 401 10.20 -15.79 47.21
CA LYS A 401 11.19 -16.78 46.73
C LYS A 401 12.27 -17.11 47.76
N LYS A 402 12.58 -16.18 48.65
CA LYS A 402 13.56 -16.34 49.73
C LYS A 402 12.91 -16.88 51.02
N GLY A 403 11.63 -17.20 51.02
CA GLY A 403 10.92 -17.64 52.24
C GLY A 403 10.76 -16.56 53.32
N ASN A 404 10.98 -15.30 52.98
CA ASN A 404 10.96 -14.17 53.91
C ASN A 404 9.60 -13.43 53.98
N LEU A 405 8.57 -13.92 53.30
CA LEU A 405 7.20 -13.48 53.46
C LEU A 405 6.42 -14.55 54.21
N LYS A 406 5.90 -14.21 55.35
CA LYS A 406 4.96 -15.03 56.13
C LYS A 406 3.51 -14.72 55.70
#